data_189b35f90b29a80645194d741745ffa2
#
_entry.id   189b35f90b29a80645194d741745ffa2
#
_cell.length_a   1.000
_cell.length_b   1.000
_cell.length_c   1.000
_cell.angle_alpha   90.00
_cell.angle_beta   90.00
_cell.angle_gamma   90.00
#
_symmetry.space_group_name_H-M   'P 1'
#
loop_
_entity.id
_entity.type
_entity.pdbx_description
1 polymer ?
#
loop_
_entity_poly.entity_id
_entity_poly.type
_entity_poly.pdbx_seq_one_letter_code
_entity_poly.pdbx_strand_id
1 'polypeptide(L)'
;MIDEVNPITEASEGDDGPSGLSRRGALECMVWAGTGILWTLSGGVPKSLGLLGDALAAEASAFTFLQISDSHIGFNKPANPDALGTLREAIGKVKAVKTRPAFMIHTGDITHLSKPDEFDNADQIIGEAKLNVHYVPGEHDVIDEGLGKAYLDRYGKGTKGHGWYSFDDHGVHFIGLVNVVDLKAGGLGRLGADQLAWLADDLKDKSSSTPIVVFAHIPLWTVYAEWGWGTDDGLQVLNLLKRFGSVTVLNGHIHQIVQKVEGNMTFHTARSTCFPQPAPGTAPSPGPMTVPAEQLRSMLGIASVEVRTGDKPLAITDTPLAG
;
A
#
# COMPACT_ATOMS: atom_id res chain seq x y z
N MET A 1 -51.97 45.77 -47.87
CA MET A 1 -51.27 47.00 -47.59
C MET A 1 -49.99 46.55 -46.88
N ILE A 2 -48.94 46.22 -47.66
CA ILE A 2 -47.96 47.19 -48.14
C ILE A 2 -47.26 47.76 -46.84
N ASP A 3 -46.02 47.62 -46.56
CA ASP A 3 -44.73 47.74 -47.26
C ASP A 3 -43.66 47.23 -46.33
N GLU A 4 -42.54 46.92 -46.57
CA GLU A 4 -41.53 47.01 -47.62
C GLU A 4 -40.18 46.63 -46.99
N VAL A 5 -39.46 45.97 -47.75
CA VAL A 5 -38.08 45.52 -47.56
C VAL A 5 -37.13 46.71 -47.58
N ASN A 6 -36.04 46.68 -46.76
CA ASN A 6 -34.78 47.07 -47.35
C ASN A 6 -33.57 46.50 -46.60
N PRO A 7 -32.50 46.17 -47.31
CA PRO A 7 -31.35 45.46 -46.80
C PRO A 7 -30.25 46.40 -46.31
N ILE A 8 -29.45 46.00 -45.37
CA ILE A 8 -28.24 46.73 -44.99
C ILE A 8 -27.02 45.92 -45.29
N THR A 9 -26.30 46.42 -46.18
CA THR A 9 -24.93 46.30 -46.66
C THR A 9 -23.90 45.85 -45.67
N GLU A 10 -22.99 45.04 -46.22
CA GLU A 10 -21.63 44.72 -45.70
C GLU A 10 -20.83 45.99 -45.36
N ALA A 11 -20.02 45.87 -44.30
CA ALA A 11 -18.84 46.71 -44.09
C ALA A 11 -17.78 45.83 -43.40
N SER A 12 -16.86 45.40 -44.15
CA SER A 12 -15.42 45.73 -44.25
C SER A 12 -14.58 45.37 -43.05
N GLU A 13 -13.64 44.54 -43.38
CA GLU A 13 -12.40 44.17 -42.64
C GLU A 13 -11.63 45.38 -42.09
N GLY A 14 -10.96 45.09 -40.99
CA GLY A 14 -9.70 45.75 -40.61
C GLY A 14 -9.57 45.99 -39.12
N ASP A 15 -8.83 45.19 -38.43
CA ASP A 15 -7.60 45.58 -37.76
C ASP A 15 -6.98 44.40 -36.97
N ASP A 16 -5.82 44.00 -37.42
CA ASP A 16 -4.93 43.06 -36.71
C ASP A 16 -4.25 43.79 -35.57
N GLY A 17 -4.71 43.58 -34.35
CA GLY A 17 -3.98 43.88 -33.10
C GLY A 17 -3.43 42.59 -32.47
N PRO A 18 -2.28 42.61 -31.80
CA PRO A 18 -1.56 41.38 -31.40
C PRO A 18 -2.21 40.64 -30.25
N SER A 19 -2.32 39.31 -30.40
CA SER A 19 -2.53 38.30 -29.36
C SER A 19 -3.84 38.34 -28.56
N GLY A 20 -4.95 38.17 -29.25
CA GLY A 20 -6.15 37.67 -28.57
C GLY A 20 -6.10 36.16 -28.39
N LEU A 21 -6.04 35.70 -27.15
CA LEU A 21 -6.33 34.32 -26.82
C LEU A 21 -7.70 33.94 -27.41
N SER A 22 -7.72 32.97 -28.32
CA SER A 22 -8.97 32.49 -28.89
C SER A 22 -9.89 32.02 -27.76
N ARG A 23 -11.22 32.13 -27.93
CA ARG A 23 -12.20 31.63 -26.95
C ARG A 23 -11.93 30.15 -26.58
N ARG A 24 -11.28 29.43 -27.46
CA ARG A 24 -10.82 28.05 -27.23
C ARG A 24 -9.57 27.99 -26.35
N GLY A 25 -8.63 28.92 -26.48
CA GLY A 25 -7.45 29.03 -25.61
C GLY A 25 -7.78 29.58 -24.23
N ALA A 26 -8.80 30.43 -24.09
CA ALA A 26 -9.27 30.91 -22.78
C ALA A 26 -9.97 29.82 -21.94
N LEU A 27 -10.51 28.78 -22.59
CA LEU A 27 -11.07 27.60 -21.91
C LEU A 27 -10.00 26.56 -21.52
N GLU A 28 -8.78 26.70 -22.04
CA GLU A 28 -7.67 25.81 -21.74
C GLU A 28 -6.84 26.22 -20.50
N CYS A 29 -7.00 27.48 -20.04
CA CYS A 29 -6.32 27.99 -18.84
C CYS A 29 -7.30 28.76 -17.96
N MET A 30 -7.79 28.17 -16.89
CA MET A 30 -8.45 28.90 -15.81
C MET A 30 -7.45 29.21 -14.70
N VAL A 31 -7.11 30.51 -14.54
CA VAL A 31 -6.33 30.98 -13.40
C VAL A 31 -7.31 31.37 -12.29
N TRP A 32 -7.32 30.63 -11.19
CA TRP A 32 -8.01 31.06 -9.98
C TRP A 32 -7.05 31.95 -9.16
N ALA A 33 -7.26 33.25 -9.24
CA ALA A 33 -6.50 34.19 -8.40
C ALA A 33 -6.91 34.00 -6.92
N GLY A 34 -6.02 33.45 -6.13
CA GLY A 34 -6.19 33.26 -4.68
C GLY A 34 -5.63 31.97 -4.10
N THR A 35 -5.46 30.91 -4.89
CA THR A 35 -4.98 29.61 -4.39
C THR A 35 -3.60 29.19 -4.90
N GLY A 36 -2.98 29.96 -5.83
CA GLY A 36 -1.70 29.58 -6.43
C GLY A 36 -1.72 28.28 -7.24
N ILE A 37 -2.90 27.83 -7.69
CA ILE A 37 -3.08 26.60 -8.48
C ILE A 37 -3.45 26.98 -9.91
N LEU A 38 -2.65 26.55 -10.87
CA LEU A 38 -2.94 26.63 -12.31
C LEU A 38 -3.57 25.29 -12.75
N TRP A 39 -4.76 25.36 -13.35
CA TRP A 39 -5.41 24.20 -13.93
C TRP A 39 -5.21 24.19 -15.44
N THR A 40 -4.69 23.10 -15.98
CA THR A 40 -4.60 22.88 -17.43
C THR A 40 -5.45 21.67 -17.83
N LEU A 41 -6.10 21.77 -19.01
CA LEU A 41 -6.78 20.62 -19.63
C LEU A 41 -5.84 20.00 -20.66
N SER A 42 -5.41 18.77 -20.41
CA SER A 42 -4.67 17.97 -21.38
C SER A 42 -5.42 16.67 -21.64
N GLY A 43 -5.89 16.50 -22.87
CA GLY A 43 -6.67 15.31 -23.26
C GLY A 43 -8.04 15.20 -22.60
N GLY A 44 -8.69 16.33 -22.23
CA GLY A 44 -10.01 16.35 -21.60
C GLY A 44 -10.02 16.09 -20.09
N VAL A 45 -8.87 15.94 -19.45
CA VAL A 45 -8.75 15.73 -18.01
C VAL A 45 -8.16 16.99 -17.36
N PRO A 46 -8.81 17.57 -16.33
CA PRO A 46 -8.24 18.69 -15.58
C PRO A 46 -6.95 18.28 -14.88
N LYS A 47 -5.86 19.02 -15.08
CA LYS A 47 -4.61 18.87 -14.34
C LYS A 47 -4.32 20.14 -13.56
N SER A 48 -4.00 20.03 -12.27
CA SER A 48 -3.57 21.16 -11.44
C SER A 48 -2.05 21.27 -11.44
N LEU A 49 -1.53 22.47 -11.70
CA LEU A 49 -0.11 22.81 -11.52
C LEU A 49 -0.03 23.79 -10.34
N GLY A 50 0.59 23.40 -9.25
CA GLY A 50 0.86 24.26 -8.11
C GLY A 50 2.01 25.22 -8.45
N LEU A 51 1.76 26.53 -8.49
CA LEU A 51 2.80 27.54 -8.76
C LEU A 51 3.77 27.77 -7.60
N LEU A 52 3.47 27.25 -6.41
CA LEU A 52 4.29 27.46 -5.20
C LEU A 52 4.64 26.16 -4.46
N GLY A 53 4.18 24.99 -4.93
CA GLY A 53 4.35 23.70 -4.25
C GLY A 53 5.53 22.86 -4.71
N ASP A 54 6.05 23.11 -5.90
CA ASP A 54 7.05 22.22 -6.52
C ASP A 54 8.50 22.47 -6.03
N ALA A 55 8.73 23.50 -5.21
CA ALA A 55 10.07 23.85 -4.75
C ALA A 55 10.50 23.10 -3.47
N LEU A 56 9.61 22.33 -2.82
CA LEU A 56 9.91 21.65 -1.54
C LEU A 56 9.51 20.16 -1.51
N ALA A 57 8.85 19.61 -2.50
CA ALA A 57 8.76 18.17 -2.66
C ALA A 57 10.10 17.72 -3.27
N ALA A 58 10.98 17.13 -2.46
CA ALA A 58 12.09 16.36 -3.01
C ALA A 58 11.49 15.41 -4.03
N GLU A 59 11.87 15.53 -5.32
CA GLU A 59 11.42 14.62 -6.36
C GLU A 59 11.69 13.20 -5.86
N ALA A 60 10.63 12.43 -5.62
CA ALA A 60 10.78 11.03 -5.27
C ALA A 60 11.53 10.38 -6.43
N SER A 61 12.79 10.01 -6.22
CA SER A 61 13.56 9.28 -7.23
C SER A 61 12.90 7.91 -7.43
N ALA A 62 12.77 7.48 -8.68
CA ALA A 62 12.22 6.15 -8.97
C ALA A 62 13.03 5.08 -8.22
N PHE A 63 12.38 4.29 -7.40
CA PHE A 63 12.99 3.20 -6.65
C PHE A 63 12.01 2.04 -6.49
N THR A 64 12.51 0.89 -6.09
CA THR A 64 11.72 -0.30 -5.86
C THR A 64 11.95 -0.78 -4.44
N PHE A 65 10.88 -1.20 -3.76
CA PHE A 65 10.96 -1.99 -2.55
C PHE A 65 10.15 -3.29 -2.73
N LEU A 66 10.37 -4.26 -1.86
CA LEU A 66 9.71 -5.55 -1.94
C LEU A 66 8.78 -5.75 -0.75
N GLN A 67 7.74 -6.56 -0.96
CA GLN A 67 6.87 -7.06 0.09
C GLN A 67 6.92 -8.58 0.09
N ILE A 68 7.11 -9.16 1.29
CA ILE A 68 6.82 -10.54 1.64
C ILE A 68 5.83 -10.57 2.79
N SER A 69 5.13 -11.67 2.97
CA SER A 69 4.09 -11.79 4.00
C SER A 69 3.87 -13.23 4.39
N ASP A 70 3.34 -13.42 5.60
CA ASP A 70 2.74 -14.69 6.04
C ASP A 70 3.70 -15.86 5.87
N SER A 71 4.89 -15.74 6.44
CA SER A 71 5.94 -16.76 6.35
C SER A 71 5.70 -17.95 7.26
N HIS A 72 4.93 -17.75 8.35
CA HIS A 72 4.49 -18.77 9.27
C HIS A 72 5.59 -19.79 9.62
N ILE A 73 6.80 -19.32 9.91
CA ILE A 73 7.90 -20.23 10.30
C ILE A 73 7.50 -21.03 11.55
N GLY A 74 7.65 -22.34 11.46
CA GLY A 74 7.12 -23.30 12.44
C GLY A 74 5.89 -24.07 11.94
N PHE A 75 5.24 -23.62 10.87
CA PHE A 75 4.16 -24.38 10.22
C PHE A 75 4.72 -25.61 9.50
N ASN A 76 4.08 -26.79 9.72
CA ASN A 76 4.52 -28.08 9.13
C ASN A 76 3.35 -29.02 8.86
N LYS A 77 2.19 -28.49 8.43
CA LYS A 77 0.99 -29.29 8.15
C LYS A 77 0.85 -29.57 6.65
N PRO A 78 -0.13 -30.43 6.23
CA PRO A 78 -0.26 -30.86 4.81
C PRO A 78 -0.35 -29.73 3.77
N ALA A 79 -0.82 -28.54 4.15
CA ALA A 79 -0.87 -27.40 3.23
C ALA A 79 0.53 -26.90 2.81
N ASN A 80 1.51 -27.01 3.70
CA ASN A 80 2.95 -26.85 3.40
C ASN A 80 3.77 -27.54 4.51
N PRO A 81 4.37 -28.69 4.26
CA PRO A 81 5.21 -29.37 5.24
C PRO A 81 6.62 -28.74 5.39
N ASP A 82 6.98 -27.77 4.53
CA ASP A 82 8.31 -27.14 4.50
C ASP A 82 8.21 -25.60 4.33
N ALA A 83 7.74 -24.93 5.39
CA ALA A 83 7.67 -23.47 5.43
C ALA A 83 9.05 -22.80 5.34
N LEU A 84 10.10 -23.44 5.90
CA LEU A 84 11.47 -22.94 5.78
C LEU A 84 11.96 -22.98 4.33
N GLY A 85 11.68 -24.06 3.60
CA GLY A 85 12.05 -24.19 2.20
C GLY A 85 11.35 -23.16 1.31
N THR A 86 10.06 -22.96 1.49
CA THR A 86 9.32 -21.95 0.68
C THR A 86 9.73 -20.53 1.01
N LEU A 87 10.09 -20.20 2.26
CA LEU A 87 10.66 -18.89 2.58
C LEU A 87 12.04 -18.70 1.93
N ARG A 88 12.91 -19.74 1.92
CA ARG A 88 14.19 -19.67 1.19
C ARG A 88 13.99 -19.45 -0.32
N GLU A 89 12.99 -20.10 -0.92
CA GLU A 89 12.63 -19.87 -2.32
C GLU A 89 12.19 -18.42 -2.55
N ALA A 90 11.37 -17.85 -1.64
CA ALA A 90 10.95 -16.45 -1.69
C ALA A 90 12.16 -15.50 -1.61
N ILE A 91 13.09 -15.72 -0.68
CA ILE A 91 14.32 -14.94 -0.57
C ILE A 91 15.23 -15.14 -1.80
N GLY A 92 15.21 -16.32 -2.40
CA GLY A 92 15.85 -16.56 -3.70
C GLY A 92 15.29 -15.66 -4.81
N LYS A 93 13.96 -15.51 -4.89
CA LYS A 93 13.30 -14.58 -5.82
C LYS A 93 13.65 -13.11 -5.51
N VAL A 94 13.69 -12.73 -4.23
CA VAL A 94 14.13 -11.39 -3.78
C VAL A 94 15.55 -11.09 -4.31
N LYS A 95 16.47 -12.03 -4.17
CA LYS A 95 17.87 -11.88 -4.63
C LYS A 95 18.00 -11.85 -6.14
N ALA A 96 17.03 -12.42 -6.87
CA ALA A 96 17.00 -12.48 -8.34
C ALA A 96 16.39 -11.25 -9.01
N VAL A 97 15.83 -10.30 -8.24
CA VAL A 97 15.26 -9.05 -8.79
C VAL A 97 16.36 -8.25 -9.49
N LYS A 98 16.13 -7.86 -10.74
CA LYS A 98 17.15 -7.22 -11.60
C LYS A 98 17.68 -5.90 -11.03
N THR A 99 16.77 -5.06 -10.54
CA THR A 99 17.12 -3.78 -9.90
C THR A 99 17.15 -3.99 -8.39
N ARG A 100 18.29 -3.69 -7.76
CA ARG A 100 18.42 -3.86 -6.30
C ARG A 100 17.33 -3.05 -5.60
N PRO A 101 16.46 -3.67 -4.79
CA PRO A 101 15.47 -2.96 -3.99
C PRO A 101 16.13 -2.09 -2.92
N ALA A 102 15.51 -0.96 -2.60
CA ALA A 102 15.97 -0.08 -1.51
C ALA A 102 15.86 -0.79 -0.15
N PHE A 103 14.76 -1.49 0.08
CA PHE A 103 14.47 -2.25 1.29
C PHE A 103 13.39 -3.31 1.01
N MET A 104 13.01 -4.04 2.05
CA MET A 104 11.90 -5.00 2.04
C MET A 104 10.94 -4.70 3.19
N ILE A 105 9.65 -4.97 3.00
CA ILE A 105 8.61 -4.95 4.02
C ILE A 105 8.14 -6.38 4.26
N HIS A 106 7.98 -6.77 5.53
CA HIS A 106 7.27 -7.99 5.92
C HIS A 106 5.95 -7.61 6.60
N THR A 107 4.83 -7.99 6.00
CA THR A 107 3.50 -7.59 6.46
C THR A 107 2.87 -8.56 7.47
N GLY A 108 3.69 -9.19 8.32
CA GLY A 108 3.26 -9.95 9.49
C GLY A 108 3.10 -11.45 9.26
N ASP A 109 2.78 -12.17 10.34
CA ASP A 109 2.78 -13.61 10.43
C ASP A 109 4.13 -14.22 10.00
N ILE A 110 5.18 -13.68 10.62
CA ILE A 110 6.57 -14.11 10.42
C ILE A 110 6.71 -15.53 10.96
N THR A 111 6.17 -15.76 12.15
CA THR A 111 6.18 -17.03 12.88
C THR A 111 4.79 -17.67 12.89
N HIS A 112 4.71 -18.93 13.30
CA HIS A 112 3.42 -19.61 13.45
C HIS A 112 2.91 -19.63 14.88
N LEU A 113 3.81 -19.64 15.85
CA LEU A 113 3.47 -19.77 17.28
C LEU A 113 4.26 -18.80 18.19
N SER A 114 4.80 -17.70 17.67
CA SER A 114 5.61 -16.70 18.39
C SER A 114 6.81 -17.29 19.16
N LYS A 115 7.33 -18.46 18.76
CA LYS A 115 8.44 -19.09 19.47
C LYS A 115 9.78 -18.44 19.11
N PRO A 116 10.72 -18.36 20.07
CA PRO A 116 12.04 -17.79 19.81
C PRO A 116 12.79 -18.45 18.64
N ASP A 117 12.74 -19.77 18.53
CA ASP A 117 13.39 -20.54 17.46
C ASP A 117 12.72 -20.33 16.10
N GLU A 118 11.42 -20.07 16.06
CA GLU A 118 10.71 -19.69 14.84
C GLU A 118 11.19 -18.32 14.32
N PHE A 119 11.33 -17.34 15.22
CA PHE A 119 11.91 -16.03 14.88
C PHE A 119 13.38 -16.14 14.45
N ASP A 120 14.21 -16.94 15.17
CA ASP A 120 15.63 -17.13 14.84
C ASP A 120 15.79 -17.71 13.42
N ASN A 121 14.98 -18.70 13.06
CA ASN A 121 14.96 -19.28 11.72
C ASN A 121 14.50 -18.28 10.66
N ALA A 122 13.46 -17.48 10.94
CA ALA A 122 12.99 -16.44 10.06
C ALA A 122 14.08 -15.39 9.81
N ASP A 123 14.70 -14.88 10.87
CA ASP A 123 15.78 -13.88 10.79
C ASP A 123 16.97 -14.38 9.98
N GLN A 124 17.37 -15.65 10.19
CA GLN A 124 18.47 -16.25 9.44
C GLN A 124 18.17 -16.25 7.92
N ILE A 125 16.98 -16.70 7.53
CA ILE A 125 16.64 -16.84 6.11
C ILE A 125 16.40 -15.47 5.48
N ILE A 126 15.63 -14.58 6.14
CA ILE A 126 15.33 -13.24 5.64
C ILE A 126 16.63 -12.42 5.52
N GLY A 127 17.55 -12.57 6.47
CA GLY A 127 18.85 -11.91 6.48
C GLY A 127 19.73 -12.24 5.26
N GLU A 128 19.50 -13.37 4.59
CA GLU A 128 20.21 -13.73 3.34
C GLU A 128 19.91 -12.75 2.19
N ALA A 129 18.79 -12.02 2.24
CA ALA A 129 18.46 -10.98 1.25
C ALA A 129 19.45 -9.80 1.29
N LYS A 130 20.12 -9.57 2.44
CA LYS A 130 21.03 -8.43 2.69
C LYS A 130 20.37 -7.08 2.37
N LEU A 131 19.10 -6.97 2.71
CA LEU A 131 18.29 -5.74 2.64
C LEU A 131 17.93 -5.28 4.05
N ASN A 132 17.70 -3.98 4.21
CA ASN A 132 16.96 -3.50 5.37
C ASN A 132 15.52 -4.02 5.29
N VAL A 133 14.96 -4.48 6.42
CA VAL A 133 13.60 -5.01 6.45
C VAL A 133 12.78 -4.25 7.48
N HIS A 134 11.62 -3.79 7.05
CA HIS A 134 10.63 -3.14 7.90
C HIS A 134 9.51 -4.13 8.20
N TYR A 135 9.22 -4.35 9.47
CA TYR A 135 8.28 -5.35 9.96
C TYR A 135 7.05 -4.72 10.57
N VAL A 136 5.90 -5.34 10.41
CA VAL A 136 4.75 -5.23 11.30
C VAL A 136 4.34 -6.64 11.73
N PRO A 137 3.82 -6.84 12.95
CA PRO A 137 3.42 -8.17 13.39
C PRO A 137 2.10 -8.61 12.77
N GLY A 138 1.94 -9.91 12.53
CA GLY A 138 0.65 -10.55 12.38
C GLY A 138 0.17 -11.14 13.71
N GLU A 139 -1.03 -11.72 13.73
CA GLU A 139 -1.62 -12.30 14.92
C GLU A 139 -0.80 -13.48 15.47
N HIS A 140 -0.15 -14.23 14.59
CA HIS A 140 0.70 -15.35 14.95
C HIS A 140 2.04 -14.93 15.59
N ASP A 141 2.41 -13.65 15.48
CA ASP A 141 3.63 -13.10 16.07
C ASP A 141 3.43 -12.54 17.49
N VAL A 142 2.17 -12.47 17.97
CA VAL A 142 1.82 -11.82 19.24
C VAL A 142 1.02 -12.73 20.19
N ILE A 143 1.00 -14.04 19.94
CA ILE A 143 0.29 -15.01 20.77
C ILE A 143 1.10 -15.51 21.97
N ASP A 144 2.31 -15.02 22.17
CA ASP A 144 3.11 -15.29 23.35
C ASP A 144 2.45 -14.72 24.62
N GLU A 145 2.81 -15.25 25.79
CA GLU A 145 2.25 -14.79 27.09
C GLU A 145 2.49 -13.29 27.35
N GLY A 146 3.45 -12.69 26.65
CA GLY A 146 3.81 -11.28 26.72
C GLY A 146 3.10 -10.39 25.69
N LEU A 147 2.07 -10.88 25.00
CA LEU A 147 1.32 -10.12 23.97
C LEU A 147 2.25 -9.46 22.94
N GLY A 148 3.10 -10.25 22.31
CA GLY A 148 4.05 -9.79 21.30
C GLY A 148 5.41 -9.34 21.86
N LYS A 149 5.74 -9.71 23.10
CA LYS A 149 7.06 -9.38 23.67
C LYS A 149 8.22 -9.96 22.86
N ALA A 150 8.10 -11.20 22.39
CA ALA A 150 9.14 -11.83 21.58
C ALA A 150 9.35 -11.09 20.25
N TYR A 151 8.30 -10.59 19.64
CA TYR A 151 8.34 -9.73 18.46
C TYR A 151 8.99 -8.37 18.77
N LEU A 152 8.54 -7.68 19.83
CA LEU A 152 9.04 -6.36 20.20
C LEU A 152 10.51 -6.36 20.61
N ASP A 153 10.97 -7.40 21.31
CA ASP A 153 12.39 -7.56 21.68
C ASP A 153 13.31 -7.61 20.44
N ARG A 154 12.82 -8.10 19.30
CA ARG A 154 13.57 -8.21 18.04
C ARG A 154 13.39 -7.01 17.11
N TYR A 155 12.15 -6.62 16.87
CA TYR A 155 11.80 -5.65 15.84
C TYR A 155 11.26 -4.34 16.39
N GLY A 156 11.00 -4.25 17.70
CA GLY A 156 10.37 -3.08 18.32
C GLY A 156 11.29 -1.88 18.54
N LYS A 157 12.59 -1.99 18.25
CA LYS A 157 13.51 -0.87 18.45
C LYS A 157 13.14 0.34 17.59
N GLY A 158 12.84 1.48 18.24
CA GLY A 158 12.45 2.71 17.57
C GLY A 158 10.98 2.81 17.22
N THR A 159 10.20 1.76 17.50
CA THR A 159 8.75 1.76 17.33
C THR A 159 8.03 2.35 18.54
N LYS A 160 6.72 2.49 18.47
CA LYS A 160 5.84 2.96 19.53
C LYS A 160 4.79 1.91 19.88
N GLY A 161 4.27 1.94 21.11
CA GLY A 161 3.24 1.03 21.58
C GLY A 161 3.56 -0.43 21.29
N HIS A 162 2.72 -1.10 20.56
CA HIS A 162 2.89 -2.51 20.19
C HIS A 162 3.66 -2.71 18.88
N GLY A 163 4.45 -1.73 18.46
CA GLY A 163 5.32 -1.88 17.28
C GLY A 163 4.98 -1.02 16.08
N TRP A 164 4.08 0.00 16.19
CA TRP A 164 3.81 0.90 15.09
C TRP A 164 4.86 2.01 14.96
N TYR A 165 5.05 2.50 13.74
CA TYR A 165 6.07 3.51 13.43
C TYR A 165 5.85 4.12 12.04
N SER A 166 6.61 5.18 11.76
CA SER A 166 6.70 5.75 10.41
C SER A 166 8.16 6.10 10.07
N PHE A 167 8.44 6.22 8.78
CA PHE A 167 9.71 6.71 8.26
C PHE A 167 9.51 7.36 6.89
N ASP A 168 10.44 8.23 6.52
CA ASP A 168 10.46 8.83 5.19
C ASP A 168 11.62 8.22 4.39
N ASP A 169 11.35 7.80 3.16
CA ASP A 169 12.38 7.32 2.24
C ASP A 169 12.06 7.75 0.80
N HIS A 170 13.04 8.28 0.07
CA HIS A 170 12.90 8.74 -1.32
C HIS A 170 11.67 9.64 -1.57
N GLY A 171 11.32 10.50 -0.61
CA GLY A 171 10.18 11.41 -0.73
C GLY A 171 8.79 10.78 -0.52
N VAL A 172 8.73 9.53 -0.10
CA VAL A 172 7.52 8.82 0.29
C VAL A 172 7.47 8.66 1.80
N HIS A 173 6.30 8.85 2.39
CA HIS A 173 6.07 8.60 3.81
C HIS A 173 5.49 7.20 4.03
N PHE A 174 6.22 6.36 4.75
CA PHE A 174 5.87 4.98 5.07
C PHE A 174 5.35 4.87 6.49
N ILE A 175 4.26 4.13 6.69
CA ILE A 175 3.58 3.99 7.96
C ILE A 175 3.31 2.51 8.23
N GLY A 176 3.99 1.93 9.22
CA GLY A 176 3.73 0.59 9.71
C GLY A 176 2.71 0.62 10.85
N LEU A 177 1.54 0.01 10.65
CA LEU A 177 0.46 -0.06 11.62
C LEU A 177 0.32 -1.47 12.20
N VAL A 178 -0.09 -1.54 13.46
CA VAL A 178 -0.33 -2.80 14.18
C VAL A 178 -1.83 -2.91 14.48
N ASN A 179 -2.47 -3.94 13.97
CA ASN A 179 -3.92 -4.14 14.11
C ASN A 179 -4.30 -5.55 14.58
N VAL A 180 -3.37 -6.24 15.22
CA VAL A 180 -3.50 -7.64 15.66
C VAL A 180 -3.46 -7.81 17.18
N VAL A 181 -3.25 -6.74 17.96
CA VAL A 181 -3.21 -6.81 19.42
C VAL A 181 -4.63 -6.99 19.96
N ASP A 182 -4.79 -7.85 20.95
CA ASP A 182 -6.09 -8.22 21.54
C ASP A 182 -7.09 -8.83 20.53
N LEU A 183 -6.59 -9.39 19.42
CA LEU A 183 -7.41 -10.02 18.40
C LEU A 183 -8.10 -11.26 18.97
N LYS A 184 -9.42 -11.29 18.84
CA LYS A 184 -10.21 -12.50 19.15
C LYS A 184 -10.17 -13.44 17.94
N ALA A 185 -10.12 -14.73 18.19
CA ALA A 185 -10.14 -15.72 17.11
C ALA A 185 -11.29 -15.48 16.14
N GLY A 186 -10.97 -15.28 14.86
CA GLY A 186 -11.93 -14.96 13.79
C GLY A 186 -12.54 -13.56 13.88
N GLY A 187 -12.03 -12.69 14.75
CA GLY A 187 -12.47 -11.31 14.88
C GLY A 187 -11.76 -10.36 13.92
N LEU A 188 -12.33 -9.18 13.75
CA LEU A 188 -11.70 -8.10 12.99
C LEU A 188 -10.49 -7.53 13.75
N GLY A 189 -9.46 -7.12 12.99
CA GLY A 189 -8.33 -6.39 13.54
C GLY A 189 -8.74 -5.05 14.14
N ARG A 190 -7.87 -4.48 14.97
CA ARG A 190 -8.10 -3.18 15.59
C ARG A 190 -6.79 -2.46 15.89
N LEU A 191 -6.76 -1.15 15.63
CA LEU A 191 -5.61 -0.30 15.97
C LEU A 191 -5.70 0.25 17.40
N GLY A 192 -6.89 0.70 17.80
CA GLY A 192 -7.12 1.35 19.09
C GLY A 192 -6.84 2.85 19.10
N ALA A 193 -7.30 3.51 20.17
CA ALA A 193 -7.31 4.97 20.25
C ALA A 193 -5.90 5.59 20.24
N ASP A 194 -4.94 4.98 20.94
CA ASP A 194 -3.59 5.53 21.08
C ASP A 194 -2.85 5.55 19.74
N GLN A 195 -2.97 4.47 18.96
CA GLN A 195 -2.36 4.40 17.64
C GLN A 195 -3.04 5.34 16.64
N LEU A 196 -4.38 5.47 16.71
CA LEU A 196 -5.12 6.43 15.88
C LEU A 196 -4.75 7.88 16.19
N ALA A 197 -4.58 8.23 17.47
CA ALA A 197 -4.11 9.55 17.89
C ALA A 197 -2.69 9.82 17.43
N TRP A 198 -1.79 8.84 17.57
CA TRP A 198 -0.43 8.93 17.05
C TRP A 198 -0.41 9.13 15.53
N LEU A 199 -1.21 8.37 14.78
CA LEU A 199 -1.29 8.48 13.32
C LEU A 199 -1.77 9.88 12.90
N ALA A 200 -2.78 10.42 13.59
CA ALA A 200 -3.26 11.78 13.32
C ALA A 200 -2.16 12.83 13.54
N ASP A 201 -1.35 12.66 14.60
CA ASP A 201 -0.22 13.55 14.90
C ASP A 201 0.92 13.41 13.88
N ASP A 202 1.26 12.18 13.49
CA ASP A 202 2.29 11.86 12.49
C ASP A 202 1.98 12.48 11.12
N LEU A 203 0.72 12.45 10.74
CA LEU A 203 0.26 12.97 9.45
C LEU A 203 0.05 14.50 9.44
N LYS A 204 -0.19 15.16 10.57
CA LYS A 204 -0.72 16.54 10.65
C LYS A 204 0.04 17.57 9.80
N ASP A 205 1.36 17.49 9.78
CA ASP A 205 2.26 18.44 9.11
C ASP A 205 2.71 17.94 7.71
N LYS A 206 2.27 16.77 7.26
CA LYS A 206 2.58 16.25 5.92
C LYS A 206 1.75 16.97 4.87
N SER A 207 2.39 17.36 3.77
CA SER A 207 1.70 17.94 2.62
C SER A 207 0.73 16.94 2.00
N SER A 208 -0.39 17.43 1.47
CA SER A 208 -1.33 16.59 0.71
C SER A 208 -0.73 15.99 -0.56
N SER A 209 0.36 16.55 -1.07
CA SER A 209 1.12 16.03 -2.20
C SER A 209 2.14 14.94 -1.82
N THR A 210 2.39 14.71 -0.51
CA THR A 210 3.29 13.64 -0.06
C THR A 210 2.66 12.28 -0.37
N PRO A 211 3.30 11.41 -1.16
CA PRO A 211 2.84 10.04 -1.35
C PRO A 211 2.91 9.26 -0.02
N ILE A 212 1.88 8.51 0.29
CA ILE A 212 1.78 7.73 1.52
C ILE A 212 1.74 6.24 1.18
N VAL A 213 2.56 5.45 1.86
CA VAL A 213 2.48 3.99 1.86
C VAL A 213 2.17 3.52 3.28
N VAL A 214 1.04 2.88 3.47
CA VAL A 214 0.65 2.26 4.74
C VAL A 214 0.80 0.75 4.60
N PHE A 215 1.38 0.10 5.59
CA PHE A 215 1.43 -1.35 5.66
C PHE A 215 1.00 -1.83 7.04
N ALA A 216 0.15 -2.85 7.04
CA ALA A 216 -0.39 -3.50 8.23
C ALA A 216 -0.66 -4.97 7.89
N HIS A 217 -0.80 -5.83 8.89
CA HIS A 217 -1.07 -7.23 8.61
C HIS A 217 -2.49 -7.43 8.05
N ILE A 218 -3.52 -7.18 8.85
CA ILE A 218 -4.91 -7.35 8.44
C ILE A 218 -5.34 -6.19 7.53
N PRO A 219 -6.09 -6.43 6.43
CA PRO A 219 -6.62 -5.36 5.58
C PRO A 219 -7.35 -4.27 6.36
N LEU A 220 -7.06 -2.99 6.04
CA LEU A 220 -7.70 -1.85 6.69
C LEU A 220 -9.17 -1.67 6.29
N TRP A 221 -9.61 -2.33 5.24
CA TRP A 221 -11.02 -2.42 4.83
C TRP A 221 -11.53 -3.83 5.06
N THR A 222 -12.82 -4.00 5.20
CA THR A 222 -13.41 -5.33 5.37
C THR A 222 -13.51 -6.04 4.02
N VAL A 223 -12.73 -7.11 3.84
CA VAL A 223 -12.79 -8.02 2.70
C VAL A 223 -13.86 -9.06 2.93
N TYR A 224 -13.84 -9.71 4.12
CA TYR A 224 -14.81 -10.72 4.52
C TYR A 224 -14.86 -10.84 6.05
N ALA A 225 -15.90 -10.24 6.64
CA ALA A 225 -16.00 -10.08 8.11
C ALA A 225 -16.14 -11.41 8.85
N GLU A 226 -16.80 -12.41 8.25
CA GLU A 226 -17.02 -13.72 8.87
C GLU A 226 -15.72 -14.48 9.15
N TRP A 227 -14.64 -14.16 8.44
CA TRP A 227 -13.32 -14.74 8.64
C TRP A 227 -12.32 -13.79 9.31
N GLY A 228 -12.78 -12.67 9.81
CA GLY A 228 -11.91 -11.67 10.43
C GLY A 228 -11.07 -10.87 9.42
N TRP A 229 -11.38 -10.93 8.13
CA TRP A 229 -10.63 -10.28 7.07
C TRP A 229 -11.00 -8.80 6.93
N GLY A 230 -10.55 -8.02 7.87
CA GLY A 230 -10.77 -6.58 7.93
C GLY A 230 -10.42 -5.98 9.28
N THR A 231 -10.41 -4.66 9.36
CA THR A 231 -10.08 -3.89 10.57
C THR A 231 -11.28 -3.06 11.00
N ASP A 232 -11.74 -3.24 12.24
CA ASP A 232 -12.96 -2.64 12.79
C ASP A 232 -12.92 -1.10 12.78
N ASP A 233 -11.82 -0.53 13.22
CA ASP A 233 -11.57 0.92 13.22
C ASP A 233 -10.78 1.42 11.99
N GLY A 234 -10.60 0.58 10.98
CA GLY A 234 -9.85 0.91 9.76
C GLY A 234 -10.39 2.12 9.01
N LEU A 235 -11.72 2.35 9.04
CA LEU A 235 -12.32 3.53 8.41
C LEU A 235 -11.78 4.85 9.00
N GLN A 236 -11.39 4.88 10.28
CA GLN A 236 -10.80 6.06 10.91
C GLN A 236 -9.43 6.36 10.30
N VAL A 237 -8.60 5.33 10.06
CA VAL A 237 -7.33 5.46 9.33
C VAL A 237 -7.57 5.99 7.92
N LEU A 238 -8.48 5.38 7.17
CA LEU A 238 -8.78 5.79 5.79
C LEU A 238 -9.26 7.23 5.71
N ASN A 239 -10.03 7.71 6.70
CA ASN A 239 -10.46 9.11 6.76
C ASN A 239 -9.29 10.09 6.95
N LEU A 240 -8.28 9.74 7.76
CA LEU A 240 -7.06 10.55 7.90
C LEU A 240 -6.27 10.63 6.59
N LEU A 241 -6.31 9.57 5.79
CA LEU A 241 -5.56 9.43 4.54
C LEU A 241 -6.23 10.11 3.33
N LYS A 242 -7.53 10.40 3.38
CA LYS A 242 -8.30 10.96 2.24
C LYS A 242 -7.75 12.25 1.66
N ARG A 243 -7.04 13.05 2.46
CA ARG A 243 -6.49 14.33 2.01
C ARG A 243 -5.23 14.24 1.14
N PHE A 244 -4.58 13.06 1.09
CA PHE A 244 -3.36 12.86 0.31
C PHE A 244 -3.67 12.46 -1.13
N GLY A 245 -2.89 12.98 -2.09
CA GLY A 245 -3.12 12.73 -3.52
C GLY A 245 -2.83 11.30 -3.97
N SER A 246 -1.96 10.58 -3.27
CA SER A 246 -1.58 9.19 -3.57
C SER A 246 -1.39 8.40 -2.27
N VAL A 247 -2.16 7.35 -2.09
CA VAL A 247 -2.06 6.45 -0.94
C VAL A 247 -2.04 5.01 -1.44
N THR A 248 -1.09 4.22 -0.96
CA THR A 248 -1.03 2.77 -1.19
C THR A 248 -1.09 2.05 0.15
N VAL A 249 -1.98 1.08 0.27
CA VAL A 249 -2.16 0.24 1.47
C VAL A 249 -1.77 -1.19 1.13
N LEU A 250 -0.79 -1.73 1.84
CA LEU A 250 -0.24 -3.07 1.65
C LEU A 250 -0.58 -3.95 2.85
N ASN A 251 -1.12 -5.13 2.61
CA ASN A 251 -1.53 -6.05 3.67
C ASN A 251 -1.10 -7.49 3.36
N GLY A 252 -1.13 -8.35 4.37
CA GLY A 252 -1.03 -9.80 4.32
C GLY A 252 -2.34 -10.46 4.74
N HIS A 253 -2.25 -11.43 5.65
CA HIS A 253 -3.33 -12.08 6.38
C HIS A 253 -4.21 -13.02 5.55
N ILE A 254 -4.62 -12.63 4.35
CA ILE A 254 -5.58 -13.38 3.55
C ILE A 254 -4.92 -14.32 2.53
N HIS A 255 -3.59 -14.33 2.46
CA HIS A 255 -2.76 -15.19 1.61
C HIS A 255 -3.14 -15.20 0.12
N GLN A 256 -3.80 -14.16 -0.35
CA GLN A 256 -4.29 -14.00 -1.72
C GLN A 256 -4.06 -12.58 -2.19
N ILE A 257 -3.99 -12.40 -3.51
CA ILE A 257 -3.98 -11.07 -4.11
C ILE A 257 -5.43 -10.60 -4.19
N VAL A 258 -5.74 -9.56 -3.43
CA VAL A 258 -6.96 -8.78 -3.58
C VAL A 258 -6.57 -7.34 -3.81
N GLN A 259 -7.06 -6.76 -4.90
CA GLN A 259 -6.81 -5.37 -5.24
C GLN A 259 -8.10 -4.58 -5.22
N LYS A 260 -8.03 -3.37 -4.68
CA LYS A 260 -9.13 -2.41 -4.66
C LYS A 260 -8.57 -1.02 -4.93
N VAL A 261 -9.29 -0.20 -5.67
CA VAL A 261 -9.01 1.22 -5.82
C VAL A 261 -10.23 1.99 -5.37
N GLU A 262 -10.05 2.95 -4.48
CA GLU A 262 -11.09 3.82 -3.99
C GLU A 262 -10.57 5.28 -3.93
N GLY A 263 -11.01 6.09 -4.88
CA GLY A 263 -10.51 7.45 -5.01
C GLY A 263 -9.00 7.50 -5.28
N ASN A 264 -8.28 8.12 -4.36
CA ASN A 264 -6.81 8.26 -4.36
C ASN A 264 -6.07 7.13 -3.63
N MET A 265 -6.78 6.11 -3.16
CA MET A 265 -6.23 5.00 -2.40
C MET A 265 -6.23 3.71 -3.21
N THR A 266 -5.08 3.04 -3.26
CA THR A 266 -4.91 1.71 -3.83
C THR A 266 -4.63 0.74 -2.69
N PHE A 267 -5.36 -0.37 -2.65
CA PHE A 267 -5.20 -1.44 -1.67
C PHE A 267 -4.70 -2.69 -2.38
N HIS A 268 -3.76 -3.38 -1.76
CA HIS A 268 -3.20 -4.62 -2.26
C HIS A 268 -2.87 -5.56 -1.11
N THR A 269 -3.28 -6.81 -1.22
CA THR A 269 -2.88 -7.88 -0.31
C THR A 269 -1.87 -8.81 -0.98
N ALA A 270 -0.85 -9.22 -0.22
CA ALA A 270 0.19 -10.09 -0.72
C ALA A 270 -0.23 -11.57 -0.71
N ARG A 271 0.41 -12.36 -1.55
CA ARG A 271 0.48 -13.81 -1.38
C ARG A 271 1.31 -14.14 -0.15
N SER A 272 0.95 -15.22 0.54
CA SER A 272 1.81 -15.82 1.56
C SER A 272 3.08 -16.42 0.94
N THR A 273 4.13 -16.53 1.72
CA THR A 273 5.29 -17.35 1.38
C THR A 273 5.19 -18.77 1.94
N CYS A 274 4.12 -19.09 2.70
CA CYS A 274 3.94 -20.38 3.37
C CYS A 274 2.84 -21.24 2.76
N PHE A 275 1.58 -20.82 2.84
CA PHE A 275 0.44 -21.59 2.32
C PHE A 275 -0.67 -20.65 1.79
N PRO A 276 -1.49 -21.12 0.84
CA PRO A 276 -2.64 -20.35 0.38
C PRO A 276 -3.85 -20.53 1.29
N GLN A 277 -4.79 -19.59 1.20
CA GLN A 277 -6.12 -19.66 1.80
C GLN A 277 -7.21 -19.75 0.71
N PRO A 278 -8.41 -20.30 1.01
CA PRO A 278 -9.50 -20.37 0.05
C PRO A 278 -10.09 -18.97 -0.22
N ALA A 279 -10.75 -18.82 -1.36
CA ALA A 279 -11.50 -17.58 -1.65
C ALA A 279 -12.62 -17.35 -0.61
N PRO A 280 -13.00 -16.10 -0.33
CA PRO A 280 -14.00 -15.76 0.66
C PRO A 280 -15.31 -16.56 0.47
N GLY A 281 -15.79 -17.21 1.54
CA GLY A 281 -17.05 -17.95 1.53
C GLY A 281 -17.05 -19.29 0.77
N THR A 282 -15.92 -19.74 0.19
CA THR A 282 -15.83 -21.00 -0.55
C THR A 282 -15.47 -22.21 0.31
N ALA A 283 -15.15 -21.98 1.59
CA ALA A 283 -14.83 -23.01 2.57
C ALA A 283 -15.46 -22.66 3.93
N PRO A 284 -15.54 -23.60 4.89
CA PRO A 284 -16.07 -23.34 6.23
C PRO A 284 -15.22 -22.38 7.08
N SER A 285 -13.93 -22.22 6.75
CA SER A 285 -13.00 -21.34 7.47
C SER A 285 -11.88 -20.86 6.54
N PRO A 286 -11.13 -19.80 6.91
CA PRO A 286 -9.99 -19.33 6.11
C PRO A 286 -8.84 -20.34 6.04
N GLY A 287 -8.77 -21.24 6.91
CA GLY A 287 -7.86 -22.35 7.18
C GLY A 287 -6.64 -22.46 6.54
N PRO A 288 -5.59 -23.14 6.58
CA PRO A 288 -4.69 -23.31 5.45
C PRO A 288 -5.31 -24.22 4.39
N MET A 289 -5.24 -23.79 3.13
CA MET A 289 -5.76 -24.57 2.01
C MET A 289 -4.71 -25.55 1.50
N THR A 290 -5.03 -26.84 1.51
CA THR A 290 -4.19 -27.86 0.89
C THR A 290 -4.46 -27.91 -0.61
N VAL A 291 -3.38 -27.85 -1.39
CA VAL A 291 -3.40 -27.95 -2.85
C VAL A 291 -2.41 -29.04 -3.30
N PRO A 292 -2.51 -29.58 -4.54
CA PRO A 292 -1.49 -30.44 -5.10
C PRO A 292 -0.09 -29.81 -4.98
N ALA A 293 0.94 -30.61 -4.64
CA ALA A 293 2.28 -30.13 -4.35
C ALA A 293 2.90 -29.30 -5.49
N GLU A 294 2.58 -29.68 -6.73
CA GLU A 294 3.01 -28.98 -7.95
C GLU A 294 2.35 -27.60 -8.14
N GLN A 295 1.22 -27.35 -7.48
CA GLN A 295 0.50 -26.06 -7.56
C GLN A 295 0.89 -25.11 -6.43
N LEU A 296 1.43 -25.61 -5.32
CA LEU A 296 1.71 -24.79 -4.14
C LEU A 296 2.52 -23.53 -4.50
N ARG A 297 3.65 -23.70 -5.21
CA ARG A 297 4.54 -22.60 -5.53
C ARG A 297 3.93 -21.56 -6.47
N SER A 298 2.94 -21.91 -7.26
CA SER A 298 2.21 -20.97 -8.10
C SER A 298 1.24 -20.08 -7.29
N MET A 299 0.87 -20.50 -6.09
CA MET A 299 0.00 -19.76 -5.20
C MET A 299 0.76 -18.93 -4.15
N LEU A 300 2.04 -19.25 -3.92
CA LEU A 300 2.94 -18.49 -3.05
C LEU A 300 3.70 -17.44 -3.85
N GLY A 301 4.21 -16.38 -3.18
CA GLY A 301 4.93 -15.36 -3.93
C GLY A 301 5.48 -14.21 -3.12
N ILE A 302 6.06 -13.27 -3.85
CA ILE A 302 6.53 -11.97 -3.36
C ILE A 302 5.91 -10.87 -4.20
N ALA A 303 5.84 -9.64 -3.69
CA ALA A 303 5.44 -8.49 -4.48
C ALA A 303 6.59 -7.48 -4.60
N SER A 304 6.71 -6.88 -5.77
CA SER A 304 7.63 -5.78 -6.07
C SER A 304 6.82 -4.51 -6.24
N VAL A 305 7.17 -3.46 -5.50
CA VAL A 305 6.49 -2.17 -5.54
C VAL A 305 7.44 -1.14 -6.11
N GLU A 306 7.14 -0.65 -7.30
CA GLU A 306 7.91 0.38 -7.97
C GLU A 306 7.27 1.74 -7.72
N VAL A 307 8.03 2.63 -7.08
CA VAL A 307 7.68 4.04 -6.92
C VAL A 307 8.19 4.79 -8.14
N ARG A 308 7.30 5.46 -8.85
CA ARG A 308 7.62 6.25 -10.04
C ARG A 308 7.51 7.73 -9.71
N THR A 309 8.44 8.53 -10.24
CA THR A 309 8.36 9.99 -10.17
C THR A 309 7.17 10.52 -10.99
N GLY A 310 6.49 11.53 -10.46
CA GLY A 310 5.35 12.20 -11.12
C GLY A 310 3.98 11.63 -10.69
N ASP A 311 2.92 12.02 -11.41
CA ASP A 311 1.50 11.77 -11.08
C ASP A 311 1.04 10.29 -11.26
N LYS A 312 1.96 9.33 -11.26
CA LYS A 312 1.61 7.93 -11.49
C LYS A 312 1.50 7.18 -10.16
N PRO A 313 0.47 6.35 -9.97
CA PRO A 313 0.36 5.47 -8.82
C PRO A 313 1.54 4.49 -8.78
N LEU A 314 1.81 3.93 -7.60
CA LEU A 314 2.79 2.86 -7.44
C LEU A 314 2.42 1.66 -8.33
N ALA A 315 3.40 1.06 -8.97
CA ALA A 315 3.20 -0.17 -9.73
C ALA A 315 3.54 -1.37 -8.84
N ILE A 316 2.58 -2.27 -8.64
CA ILE A 316 2.77 -3.50 -7.87
C ILE A 316 2.81 -4.66 -8.84
N THR A 317 3.84 -5.48 -8.74
CA THR A 317 4.04 -6.68 -9.55
C THR A 317 4.18 -7.89 -8.64
N ASP A 318 3.22 -8.81 -8.72
CA ASP A 318 3.25 -10.07 -7.99
C ASP A 318 4.06 -11.12 -8.76
N THR A 319 5.00 -11.75 -8.07
CA THR A 319 5.87 -12.79 -8.64
C THR A 319 5.64 -14.09 -7.88
N PRO A 320 5.09 -15.13 -8.51
CA PRO A 320 4.93 -16.44 -7.87
C PRO A 320 6.28 -17.09 -7.59
N LEU A 321 6.33 -18.02 -6.64
CA LEU A 321 7.52 -18.83 -6.39
C LEU A 321 7.78 -19.83 -7.52
N ALA A 322 6.73 -20.33 -8.17
CA ALA A 322 6.86 -21.06 -9.42
C ALA A 322 7.45 -20.17 -10.51
N GLY A 323 8.35 -20.70 -11.33
CA GLY A 323 8.86 -19.87 -12.45
C GLY A 323 10.01 -20.45 -13.14
#